data_83f6ed4c86ad18e308aed4836cce04d4
#
_entry.id   83f6ed4c86ad18e308aed4836cce04d4
#
_cell.length_a   1.000
_cell.length_b   1.000
_cell.length_c   1.000
_cell.angle_alpha   90.00
_cell.angle_beta   90.00
_cell.angle_gamma   90.00
#
_symmetry.space_group_name_H-M   'P 1'
#
loop_
_entity.id
_entity.type
_entity.pdbx_description
1 polymer ?
#
loop_
_entity_poly.entity_id
_entity_poly.type
_entity_poly.pdbx_seq_one_letter_code
_entity_poly.pdbx_strand_id
1 'polypeptide(L)'
;MGDSIDGVFVLWSQVYSMFRCDDALGHLRTLPRSQYVTGYVLCLVGRAYAEMVNYPEARRAFEWSRSVCPHRLDGMEVYSTVLWHLKKEIELSYLAQECVSLDRLAPQTWCVLGNCFSLQKEHETALRFFQRALQLDPRCTYAHTLCGHEFFANEDFEKAMGCYRNALRLDSRHYNAWYGLGTVYYRQEKYELSEYHFRHALSINSRSSVLFCYLGMAQHALRRNADALTLLQHAIDLDKRNPLAKYEKASVLLSEERLEEALDELERLKEVAPREASVFFLIGRIHKKLGAADDAMVNFSTALDLKPASADVNLIKSAIEKLHMPDDSEEEDL
;
A
#
# COMPACT_ATOMS: atom_id res chain seq x y z
N MET A 1 -6.89 38.67 13.54
CA MET A 1 -5.64 38.77 12.79
C MET A 1 -5.80 37.86 11.61
N GLY A 2 -5.95 38.41 10.40
CA GLY A 2 -6.06 37.56 9.20
C GLY A 2 -4.73 36.86 9.00
N ASP A 3 -4.78 35.53 9.00
CA ASP A 3 -3.62 34.73 8.66
C ASP A 3 -3.17 35.16 7.26
N SER A 4 -1.95 35.65 7.13
CA SER A 4 -1.41 35.97 5.82
C SER A 4 -1.36 34.66 5.01
N ILE A 5 -1.51 34.73 3.71
CA ILE A 5 -1.47 33.56 2.79
C ILE A 5 -0.22 32.74 3.07
N ASP A 6 0.93 33.41 3.27
CA ASP A 6 2.21 32.78 3.60
C ASP A 6 2.14 32.02 4.94
N GLY A 7 1.40 32.54 5.93
CA GLY A 7 1.17 31.87 7.21
C GLY A 7 0.42 30.54 7.06
N VAL A 8 -0.60 30.50 6.19
CA VAL A 8 -1.35 29.27 5.92
C VAL A 8 -0.46 28.20 5.26
N PHE A 9 0.40 28.58 4.31
CA PHE A 9 1.33 27.65 3.67
C PHE A 9 2.42 27.15 4.60
N VAL A 10 2.94 28.01 5.51
CA VAL A 10 3.92 27.61 6.53
C VAL A 10 3.27 26.58 7.48
N LEU A 11 2.09 26.87 7.99
CA LEU A 11 1.34 25.94 8.86
C LEU A 11 1.02 24.63 8.14
N TRP A 12 0.56 24.72 6.87
CA TRP A 12 0.32 23.52 6.06
C TRP A 12 1.58 22.67 5.93
N SER A 13 2.72 23.28 5.59
CA SER A 13 3.98 22.57 5.42
C SER A 13 4.44 21.88 6.70
N GLN A 14 4.34 22.57 7.85
CA GLN A 14 4.67 21.98 9.15
C GLN A 14 3.79 20.78 9.49
N VAL A 15 2.47 20.96 9.37
CA VAL A 15 1.49 19.92 9.74
C VAL A 15 1.56 18.75 8.76
N TYR A 16 1.73 19.01 7.47
CA TYR A 16 1.90 17.99 6.44
C TYR A 16 3.19 17.17 6.65
N SER A 17 4.30 17.84 6.99
CA SER A 17 5.57 17.16 7.30
C SER A 17 5.50 16.24 8.53
N MET A 18 4.48 16.41 9.39
CA MET A 18 4.16 15.53 10.51
C MET A 18 3.12 14.45 10.14
N PHE A 19 2.76 14.31 8.88
CA PHE A 19 1.70 13.42 8.37
C PHE A 19 0.32 13.64 9.02
N ARG A 20 0.05 14.85 9.53
CA ARG A 20 -1.24 15.29 10.03
C ARG A 20 -2.07 15.87 8.88
N CYS A 21 -2.37 15.04 7.89
CA CYS A 21 -2.94 15.47 6.62
C CYS A 21 -4.35 16.09 6.77
N ASP A 22 -5.17 15.62 7.72
CA ASP A 22 -6.48 16.23 8.02
C ASP A 22 -6.35 17.68 8.46
N ASP A 23 -5.42 17.95 9.37
CA ASP A 23 -5.18 19.30 9.87
C ASP A 23 -4.59 20.17 8.76
N ALA A 24 -3.69 19.61 7.94
CA ALA A 24 -3.14 20.29 6.78
C ALA A 24 -4.22 20.68 5.77
N LEU A 25 -5.17 19.78 5.49
CA LEU A 25 -6.35 20.08 4.66
C LEU A 25 -7.25 21.15 5.31
N GLY A 26 -7.40 21.11 6.64
CA GLY A 26 -8.10 22.13 7.40
C GLY A 26 -7.53 23.54 7.15
N HIS A 27 -6.20 23.68 7.23
CA HIS A 27 -5.53 24.95 6.95
C HIS A 27 -5.73 25.42 5.50
N LEU A 28 -5.64 24.54 4.51
CA LEU A 28 -5.90 24.93 3.11
C LEU A 28 -7.34 25.41 2.89
N ARG A 29 -8.33 24.81 3.59
CA ARG A 29 -9.75 25.20 3.49
C ARG A 29 -10.05 26.59 4.06
N THR A 30 -9.15 27.17 4.86
CA THR A 30 -9.29 28.57 5.35
C THR A 30 -8.95 29.60 4.27
N LEU A 31 -8.31 29.19 3.17
CA LEU A 31 -7.99 30.09 2.07
C LEU A 31 -9.23 30.61 1.36
N PRO A 32 -9.23 31.89 0.90
CA PRO A 32 -10.26 32.40 0.02
C PRO A 32 -10.40 31.53 -1.24
N ARG A 33 -11.63 31.40 -1.78
CA ARG A 33 -11.91 30.55 -2.93
C ARG A 33 -10.98 30.80 -4.14
N SER A 34 -10.67 32.07 -4.40
CA SER A 34 -9.76 32.45 -5.50
C SER A 34 -8.32 31.94 -5.34
N GLN A 35 -7.90 31.66 -4.12
CA GLN A 35 -6.58 31.13 -3.81
C GLN A 35 -6.60 29.63 -3.62
N TYR A 36 -7.68 29.08 -3.05
CA TYR A 36 -7.89 27.65 -2.92
C TYR A 36 -7.98 26.96 -4.29
N VAL A 37 -8.72 27.57 -5.25
CA VAL A 37 -8.91 27.04 -6.61
C VAL A 37 -7.72 27.46 -7.49
N THR A 38 -6.53 27.00 -7.12
CA THR A 38 -5.31 27.14 -7.92
C THR A 38 -4.70 25.76 -8.15
N GLY A 39 -4.03 25.55 -9.31
CA GLY A 39 -3.38 24.27 -9.60
C GLY A 39 -2.39 23.86 -8.52
N TYR A 40 -1.72 24.82 -7.87
CA TYR A 40 -0.79 24.56 -6.77
C TYR A 40 -1.49 23.99 -5.54
N VAL A 41 -2.50 24.71 -5.01
CA VAL A 41 -3.20 24.29 -3.78
C VAL A 41 -3.94 22.98 -3.98
N LEU A 42 -4.60 22.80 -5.13
CA LEU A 42 -5.30 21.55 -5.45
C LEU A 42 -4.34 20.36 -5.56
N CYS A 43 -3.11 20.57 -6.05
CA CYS A 43 -2.06 19.56 -6.03
C CYS A 43 -1.65 19.19 -4.59
N LEU A 44 -1.52 20.18 -3.69
CA LEU A 44 -1.23 19.94 -2.26
C LEU A 44 -2.36 19.14 -1.58
N VAL A 45 -3.62 19.46 -1.91
CA VAL A 45 -4.81 18.72 -1.45
C VAL A 45 -4.75 17.27 -1.95
N GLY A 46 -4.42 17.06 -3.22
CA GLY A 46 -4.27 15.73 -3.81
C GLY A 46 -3.18 14.90 -3.11
N ARG A 47 -2.03 15.51 -2.84
CA ARG A 47 -0.93 14.89 -2.08
C ARG A 47 -1.35 14.51 -0.66
N ALA A 48 -2.07 15.40 0.05
CA ALA A 48 -2.54 15.11 1.40
C ALA A 48 -3.51 13.92 1.42
N TYR A 49 -4.47 13.86 0.50
CA TYR A 49 -5.36 12.70 0.38
C TYR A 49 -4.63 11.42 -0.03
N ALA A 50 -3.59 11.50 -0.87
CA ALA A 50 -2.78 10.35 -1.25
C ALA A 50 -2.04 9.75 -0.04
N GLU A 51 -1.47 10.60 0.83
CA GLU A 51 -0.82 10.17 2.08
C GLU A 51 -1.81 9.55 3.08
N MET A 52 -3.08 9.97 3.04
CA MET A 52 -4.16 9.37 3.83
C MET A 52 -4.71 8.07 3.21
N VAL A 53 -4.13 7.59 2.12
CA VAL A 53 -4.62 6.42 1.36
C VAL A 53 -6.06 6.62 0.82
N ASN A 54 -6.57 7.86 0.84
CA ASN A 54 -7.88 8.20 0.28
C ASN A 54 -7.73 8.52 -1.23
N TYR A 55 -7.41 7.49 -2.00
CA TYR A 55 -7.14 7.62 -3.43
C TYR A 55 -8.31 8.19 -4.27
N PRO A 56 -9.60 7.89 -3.97
CA PRO A 56 -10.70 8.51 -4.71
C PRO A 56 -10.73 10.03 -4.59
N GLU A 57 -10.54 10.58 -3.40
CA GLU A 57 -10.51 12.03 -3.19
C GLU A 57 -9.21 12.65 -3.70
N ALA A 58 -8.07 11.94 -3.57
CA ALA A 58 -6.81 12.36 -4.18
C ALA A 58 -6.96 12.51 -5.70
N ARG A 59 -7.56 11.52 -6.37
CA ARG A 59 -7.84 11.57 -7.81
C ARG A 59 -8.67 12.79 -8.18
N ARG A 60 -9.80 13.05 -7.49
CA ARG A 60 -10.64 14.22 -7.74
C ARG A 60 -9.88 15.54 -7.62
N ALA A 61 -9.04 15.66 -6.59
CA ALA A 61 -8.24 16.85 -6.36
C ALA A 61 -7.21 17.08 -7.48
N PHE A 62 -6.53 16.02 -7.92
CA PHE A 62 -5.58 16.10 -9.04
C PHE A 62 -6.27 16.37 -10.38
N GLU A 63 -7.43 15.77 -10.67
CA GLU A 63 -8.23 16.08 -11.85
C GLU A 63 -8.64 17.55 -11.86
N TRP A 64 -9.08 18.07 -10.72
CA TRP A 64 -9.41 19.49 -10.60
C TRP A 64 -8.17 20.38 -10.76
N SER A 65 -7.04 20.01 -10.15
CA SER A 65 -5.77 20.72 -10.36
C SER A 65 -5.41 20.84 -11.83
N ARG A 66 -5.54 19.73 -12.59
CA ARG A 66 -5.28 19.70 -14.04
C ARG A 66 -6.26 20.52 -14.86
N SER A 67 -7.53 20.54 -14.49
CA SER A 67 -8.53 21.37 -15.18
C SER A 67 -8.25 22.86 -15.03
N VAL A 68 -7.68 23.29 -13.88
CA VAL A 68 -7.31 24.68 -13.61
C VAL A 68 -5.94 25.05 -14.20
N CYS A 69 -4.99 24.12 -14.18
CA CYS A 69 -3.62 24.34 -14.66
C CYS A 69 -3.10 23.11 -15.42
N PRO A 70 -3.47 22.94 -16.70
CA PRO A 70 -3.15 21.74 -17.49
C PRO A 70 -1.65 21.50 -17.72
N HIS A 71 -0.85 22.55 -17.71
CA HIS A 71 0.59 22.45 -18.00
C HIS A 71 1.48 22.17 -16.79
N ARG A 72 0.87 21.97 -15.61
CA ARG A 72 1.61 21.72 -14.39
C ARG A 72 2.01 20.26 -14.28
N LEU A 73 3.31 19.97 -14.20
CA LEU A 73 3.84 18.61 -14.01
C LEU A 73 4.11 18.26 -12.55
N ASP A 74 4.27 19.26 -11.67
CA ASP A 74 4.47 19.00 -10.24
C ASP A 74 3.30 18.23 -9.65
N GLY A 75 3.60 17.12 -8.97
CA GLY A 75 2.61 16.25 -8.32
C GLY A 75 2.04 15.17 -9.26
N MET A 76 2.35 15.21 -10.56
CA MET A 76 1.87 14.20 -11.50
C MET A 76 2.48 12.82 -11.20
N GLU A 77 3.68 12.77 -10.63
CA GLU A 77 4.30 11.55 -10.12
C GLU A 77 3.44 10.89 -9.01
N VAL A 78 2.91 11.69 -8.09
CA VAL A 78 2.01 11.21 -7.03
C VAL A 78 0.65 10.85 -7.62
N TYR A 79 0.11 11.68 -8.50
CA TYR A 79 -1.16 11.39 -9.20
C TYR A 79 -1.10 10.06 -9.96
N SER A 80 0.00 9.77 -10.64
CA SER A 80 0.19 8.51 -11.35
C SER A 80 0.16 7.30 -10.40
N THR A 81 0.71 7.43 -9.19
CA THR A 81 0.63 6.38 -8.15
C THR A 81 -0.80 6.22 -7.63
N VAL A 82 -1.55 7.31 -7.47
CA VAL A 82 -2.98 7.26 -7.12
C VAL A 82 -3.77 6.47 -8.17
N LEU A 83 -3.56 6.75 -9.46
CA LEU A 83 -4.19 6.02 -10.57
C LEU A 83 -3.76 4.55 -10.62
N TRP A 84 -2.49 4.26 -10.30
CA TRP A 84 -1.96 2.91 -10.19
C TRP A 84 -2.69 2.11 -9.10
N HIS A 85 -2.88 2.68 -7.91
CA HIS A 85 -3.63 2.05 -6.81
C HIS A 85 -5.11 1.84 -7.16
N LEU A 86 -5.72 2.80 -7.87
CA LEU A 86 -7.10 2.68 -8.34
C LEU A 86 -7.27 1.76 -9.55
N LYS A 87 -6.18 1.20 -10.10
CA LYS A 87 -6.17 0.36 -11.31
C LYS A 87 -6.79 1.06 -12.52
N LYS A 88 -6.57 2.37 -12.65
CA LYS A 88 -7.11 3.22 -13.73
C LYS A 88 -6.14 3.28 -14.92
N GLU A 89 -5.99 2.16 -15.62
CA GLU A 89 -5.02 2.00 -16.71
C GLU A 89 -5.20 3.03 -17.83
N ILE A 90 -6.44 3.23 -18.29
CA ILE A 90 -6.74 4.17 -19.38
C ILE A 90 -6.37 5.60 -18.96
N GLU A 91 -6.79 6.04 -17.79
CA GLU A 91 -6.52 7.38 -17.28
C GLU A 91 -5.02 7.62 -17.08
N LEU A 92 -4.30 6.60 -16.58
CA LEU A 92 -2.85 6.65 -16.41
C LEU A 92 -2.11 6.73 -17.73
N SER A 93 -2.57 6.01 -18.78
CA SER A 93 -2.00 6.08 -20.12
C SER A 93 -2.19 7.47 -20.76
N TYR A 94 -3.38 8.06 -20.59
CA TYR A 94 -3.62 9.45 -21.02
C TYR A 94 -2.73 10.45 -20.30
N LEU A 95 -2.61 10.32 -18.97
CA LEU A 95 -1.72 11.17 -18.18
C LEU A 95 -0.27 11.06 -18.67
N ALA A 96 0.20 9.85 -18.94
CA ALA A 96 1.55 9.61 -19.43
C ALA A 96 1.79 10.30 -20.80
N GLN A 97 0.86 10.16 -21.73
CA GLN A 97 0.95 10.79 -23.04
C GLN A 97 0.97 12.33 -22.94
N GLU A 98 0.13 12.92 -22.11
CA GLU A 98 0.13 14.36 -21.88
C GLU A 98 1.44 14.85 -21.26
N CYS A 99 1.93 14.19 -20.21
CA CYS A 99 3.20 14.57 -19.59
C CYS A 99 4.35 14.54 -20.59
N VAL A 100 4.42 13.53 -21.46
CA VAL A 100 5.42 13.44 -22.54
C VAL A 100 5.28 14.57 -23.55
N SER A 101 4.06 15.00 -23.86
CA SER A 101 3.82 16.11 -24.79
C SER A 101 4.20 17.48 -24.20
N LEU A 102 4.07 17.63 -22.87
CA LEU A 102 4.37 18.87 -22.17
C LEU A 102 5.88 19.07 -21.96
N ASP A 103 6.54 18.10 -21.34
CA ASP A 103 7.99 18.18 -21.10
C ASP A 103 8.61 16.79 -20.95
N ARG A 104 9.50 16.43 -21.87
CA ARG A 104 10.28 15.18 -21.86
C ARG A 104 11.54 15.27 -20.98
N LEU A 105 11.89 16.45 -20.50
CA LEU A 105 13.05 16.65 -19.61
C LEU A 105 12.66 16.68 -18.14
N ALA A 106 11.36 16.70 -17.83
CA ALA A 106 10.88 16.64 -16.47
C ALA A 106 10.96 15.20 -15.92
N PRO A 107 11.62 14.96 -14.77
CA PRO A 107 11.70 13.63 -14.17
C PRO A 107 10.33 13.06 -13.79
N GLN A 108 9.35 13.92 -13.47
CA GLN A 108 7.97 13.53 -13.17
C GLN A 108 7.33 12.76 -14.35
N THR A 109 7.59 13.22 -15.59
CA THR A 109 7.09 12.57 -16.82
C THR A 109 7.52 11.11 -16.89
N TRP A 110 8.77 10.82 -16.55
CA TRP A 110 9.32 9.48 -16.58
C TRP A 110 8.82 8.62 -15.42
N CYS A 111 8.53 9.22 -14.25
CA CYS A 111 7.85 8.53 -13.16
C CYS A 111 6.42 8.11 -13.56
N VAL A 112 5.67 8.99 -14.23
CA VAL A 112 4.33 8.69 -14.74
C VAL A 112 4.35 7.56 -15.75
N LEU A 113 5.27 7.61 -16.73
CA LEU A 113 5.47 6.53 -17.70
C LEU A 113 5.82 5.20 -17.00
N GLY A 114 6.76 5.22 -16.07
CA GLY A 114 7.14 4.04 -15.30
C GLY A 114 5.95 3.42 -14.58
N ASN A 115 5.13 4.22 -13.90
CA ASN A 115 3.92 3.73 -13.23
C ASN A 115 2.88 3.15 -14.22
N CYS A 116 2.81 3.67 -15.44
CA CYS A 116 1.93 3.12 -16.48
C CYS A 116 2.34 1.68 -16.85
N PHE A 117 3.62 1.44 -17.12
CA PHE A 117 4.15 0.11 -17.44
C PHE A 117 4.17 -0.82 -16.22
N SER A 118 4.43 -0.29 -15.01
CA SER A 118 4.31 -1.03 -13.75
C SER A 118 2.89 -1.59 -13.56
N LEU A 119 1.85 -0.81 -13.87
CA LEU A 119 0.47 -1.28 -13.78
C LEU A 119 0.17 -2.43 -14.75
N GLN A 120 0.83 -2.44 -15.92
CA GLN A 120 0.75 -3.50 -16.93
C GLN A 120 1.64 -4.71 -16.59
N LYS A 121 2.33 -4.69 -15.43
CA LYS A 121 3.29 -5.70 -14.98
C LYS A 121 4.53 -5.85 -15.89
N GLU A 122 4.84 -4.82 -16.66
CA GLU A 122 6.07 -4.72 -17.45
C GLU A 122 7.20 -4.11 -16.61
N HIS A 123 7.65 -4.83 -15.60
CA HIS A 123 8.58 -4.35 -14.58
C HIS A 123 9.93 -3.87 -15.15
N GLU A 124 10.47 -4.56 -16.15
CA GLU A 124 11.74 -4.14 -16.79
C GLU A 124 11.59 -2.82 -17.55
N THR A 125 10.47 -2.63 -18.26
CA THR A 125 10.18 -1.38 -18.98
C THR A 125 9.96 -0.24 -18.01
N ALA A 126 9.21 -0.47 -16.92
CA ALA A 126 9.01 0.49 -15.85
C ALA A 126 10.34 0.94 -15.23
N LEU A 127 11.25 0.00 -14.93
CA LEU A 127 12.59 0.29 -14.42
C LEU A 127 13.40 1.20 -15.34
N ARG A 128 13.37 0.98 -16.66
CA ARG A 128 14.06 1.83 -17.62
C ARG A 128 13.56 3.28 -17.55
N PHE A 129 12.27 3.47 -17.39
CA PHE A 129 11.67 4.81 -17.26
C PHE A 129 12.01 5.46 -15.92
N PHE A 130 11.94 4.76 -14.81
CA PHE A 130 12.36 5.29 -13.52
C PHE A 130 13.86 5.62 -13.48
N GLN A 131 14.71 4.79 -14.10
CA GLN A 131 16.14 5.08 -14.26
C GLN A 131 16.35 6.32 -15.14
N ARG A 132 15.50 6.55 -16.16
CA ARG A 132 15.56 7.79 -16.95
C ARG A 132 15.20 9.01 -16.11
N ALA A 133 14.22 8.91 -15.22
CA ALA A 133 13.92 9.99 -14.26
C ALA A 133 15.14 10.31 -13.40
N LEU A 134 15.87 9.30 -12.92
CA LEU A 134 17.09 9.45 -12.10
C LEU A 134 18.30 9.98 -12.89
N GLN A 135 18.36 9.75 -14.22
CA GLN A 135 19.37 10.37 -15.08
C GLN A 135 19.13 11.88 -15.22
N LEU A 136 17.86 12.31 -15.22
CA LEU A 136 17.48 13.72 -15.32
C LEU A 136 17.62 14.43 -13.97
N ASP A 137 17.17 13.77 -12.90
CA ASP A 137 17.33 14.26 -11.52
C ASP A 137 17.79 13.12 -10.59
N PRO A 138 19.10 12.99 -10.34
CA PRO A 138 19.64 11.99 -9.42
C PRO A 138 19.16 12.14 -7.97
N ARG A 139 18.59 13.30 -7.62
CA ARG A 139 18.07 13.60 -6.28
C ARG A 139 16.58 13.34 -6.14
N CYS A 140 15.93 12.80 -7.15
CA CYS A 140 14.52 12.43 -7.10
C CYS A 140 14.33 11.20 -6.17
N THR A 141 14.08 11.45 -4.89
CA THR A 141 13.83 10.42 -3.85
C THR A 141 12.70 9.49 -4.27
N TYR A 142 11.65 10.05 -4.88
CA TYR A 142 10.49 9.31 -5.34
C TYR A 142 10.84 8.26 -6.40
N ALA A 143 11.65 8.62 -7.41
CA ALA A 143 12.08 7.70 -8.45
C ALA A 143 12.98 6.57 -7.90
N HIS A 144 13.84 6.86 -6.92
CA HIS A 144 14.59 5.81 -6.22
C HIS A 144 13.68 4.79 -5.55
N THR A 145 12.62 5.25 -4.88
CA THR A 145 11.65 4.38 -4.20
C THR A 145 10.87 3.53 -5.20
N LEU A 146 10.43 4.12 -6.32
CA LEU A 146 9.75 3.38 -7.40
C LEU A 146 10.66 2.30 -8.00
N CYS A 147 11.93 2.61 -8.29
CA CYS A 147 12.90 1.58 -8.70
C CYS A 147 13.00 0.45 -7.67
N GLY A 148 13.03 0.80 -6.39
CA GLY A 148 13.05 -0.18 -5.30
C GLY A 148 11.85 -1.12 -5.32
N HIS A 149 10.65 -0.60 -5.55
CA HIS A 149 9.45 -1.42 -5.65
C HIS A 149 9.45 -2.35 -6.86
N GLU A 150 9.92 -1.89 -8.02
CA GLU A 150 10.03 -2.75 -9.21
C GLU A 150 11.10 -3.84 -9.04
N PHE A 151 12.27 -3.53 -8.47
CA PHE A 151 13.26 -4.55 -8.14
C PHE A 151 12.74 -5.56 -7.12
N PHE A 152 11.96 -5.09 -6.13
CA PHE A 152 11.31 -5.99 -5.17
C PHE A 152 10.29 -6.91 -5.86
N ALA A 153 9.48 -6.39 -6.79
CA ALA A 153 8.53 -7.20 -7.56
C ALA A 153 9.21 -8.26 -8.43
N ASN A 154 10.42 -7.97 -8.92
CA ASN A 154 11.28 -8.90 -9.66
C ASN A 154 12.13 -9.80 -8.74
N GLU A 155 11.93 -9.75 -7.43
CA GLU A 155 12.67 -10.50 -6.41
C GLU A 155 14.20 -10.19 -6.38
N ASP A 156 14.63 -9.09 -7.00
CA ASP A 156 16.02 -8.60 -6.92
C ASP A 156 16.19 -7.74 -5.66
N PHE A 157 16.22 -8.43 -4.51
CA PHE A 157 16.22 -7.79 -3.19
C PHE A 157 17.46 -6.92 -2.94
N GLU A 158 18.62 -7.30 -3.49
CA GLU A 158 19.85 -6.53 -3.32
C GLU A 158 19.75 -5.15 -3.99
N LYS A 159 19.28 -5.11 -5.24
CA LYS A 159 19.06 -3.83 -5.94
C LYS A 159 17.93 -3.02 -5.32
N ALA A 160 16.84 -3.67 -4.88
CA ALA A 160 15.77 -3.02 -4.16
C ALA A 160 16.28 -2.28 -2.92
N MET A 161 17.06 -2.98 -2.06
CA MET A 161 17.69 -2.37 -0.88
C MET A 161 18.63 -1.22 -1.25
N GLY A 162 19.41 -1.36 -2.33
CA GLY A 162 20.27 -0.29 -2.84
C GLY A 162 19.49 0.98 -3.17
N CYS A 163 18.37 0.83 -3.87
CA CYS A 163 17.48 1.94 -4.24
C CYS A 163 16.85 2.60 -3.00
N TYR A 164 16.31 1.83 -2.06
CA TYR A 164 15.74 2.38 -0.82
C TYR A 164 16.79 3.10 0.04
N ARG A 165 18.01 2.55 0.15
CA ARG A 165 19.11 3.23 0.86
C ARG A 165 19.52 4.54 0.20
N ASN A 166 19.51 4.60 -1.14
CA ASN A 166 19.77 5.84 -1.87
C ASN A 166 18.66 6.88 -1.59
N ALA A 167 17.39 6.47 -1.58
CA ALA A 167 16.29 7.34 -1.20
C ALA A 167 16.48 7.91 0.22
N LEU A 168 16.88 7.08 1.19
CA LEU A 168 17.11 7.49 2.59
C LEU A 168 18.35 8.37 2.77
N ARG A 169 19.37 8.27 1.91
CA ARG A 169 20.51 9.21 1.91
C ARG A 169 20.10 10.61 1.47
N LEU A 170 19.11 10.71 0.59
CA LEU A 170 18.58 11.97 0.09
C LEU A 170 17.57 12.59 1.07
N ASP A 171 16.71 11.77 1.62
CA ASP A 171 15.71 12.14 2.62
C ASP A 171 15.55 11.03 3.66
N SER A 172 16.14 11.23 4.83
CA SER A 172 16.09 10.26 5.94
C SER A 172 14.68 10.10 6.53
N ARG A 173 13.77 11.05 6.26
CA ARG A 173 12.37 11.01 6.69
C ARG A 173 11.42 10.39 5.64
N HIS A 174 11.94 9.84 4.55
CA HIS A 174 11.14 9.20 3.53
C HIS A 174 10.65 7.82 4.01
N TYR A 175 9.51 7.80 4.73
CA TYR A 175 9.00 6.59 5.37
C TYR A 175 8.72 5.43 4.41
N ASN A 176 8.37 5.71 3.13
CA ASN A 176 8.15 4.68 2.12
C ASN A 176 9.43 3.86 1.82
N ALA A 177 10.61 4.47 1.90
CA ALA A 177 11.86 3.73 1.74
C ALA A 177 12.18 2.88 2.98
N TRP A 178 11.88 3.35 4.19
CA TRP A 178 11.95 2.53 5.40
C TRP A 178 10.97 1.35 5.34
N TYR A 179 9.74 1.59 4.88
CA TYR A 179 8.74 0.55 4.62
C TYR A 179 9.25 -0.47 3.60
N GLY A 180 9.82 -0.01 2.48
CA GLY A 180 10.38 -0.88 1.45
C GLY A 180 11.51 -1.77 1.96
N LEU A 181 12.42 -1.25 2.80
CA LEU A 181 13.43 -2.09 3.47
C LEU A 181 12.80 -3.11 4.41
N GLY A 182 11.78 -2.71 5.18
CA GLY A 182 11.03 -3.61 6.04
C GLY A 182 10.40 -4.76 5.28
N THR A 183 9.79 -4.49 4.13
CA THR A 183 9.16 -5.54 3.28
C THR A 183 10.20 -6.48 2.67
N VAL A 184 11.38 -5.97 2.26
CA VAL A 184 12.48 -6.82 1.77
C VAL A 184 12.95 -7.77 2.86
N TYR A 185 13.20 -7.27 4.06
CA TYR A 185 13.64 -8.13 5.18
C TYR A 185 12.55 -9.13 5.60
N TYR A 186 11.27 -8.74 5.52
CA TYR A 186 10.16 -9.64 5.77
C TYR A 186 10.16 -10.82 4.79
N ARG A 187 10.31 -10.55 3.49
CA ARG A 187 10.40 -11.59 2.44
C ARG A 187 11.66 -12.47 2.56
N GLN A 188 12.72 -11.98 3.19
CA GLN A 188 13.92 -12.73 3.52
C GLN A 188 13.83 -13.47 4.87
N GLU A 189 12.65 -13.46 5.52
CA GLU A 189 12.41 -14.09 6.82
C GLU A 189 13.25 -13.50 7.98
N LYS A 190 13.82 -12.32 7.77
CA LYS A 190 14.61 -11.58 8.77
C LYS A 190 13.70 -10.65 9.58
N TYR A 191 12.82 -11.25 10.37
CA TYR A 191 11.69 -10.56 10.98
C TYR A 191 12.09 -9.48 12.00
N GLU A 192 13.19 -9.65 12.74
CA GLU A 192 13.69 -8.63 13.67
C GLU A 192 14.15 -7.36 12.94
N LEU A 193 14.85 -7.53 11.78
CA LEU A 193 15.23 -6.38 10.95
C LEU A 193 14.01 -5.74 10.29
N SER A 194 13.06 -6.55 9.87
CA SER A 194 11.78 -6.07 9.34
C SER A 194 11.04 -5.22 10.37
N GLU A 195 10.90 -5.71 11.60
CA GLU A 195 10.31 -4.98 12.74
C GLU A 195 11.01 -3.63 12.95
N TYR A 196 12.36 -3.63 13.00
CA TYR A 196 13.14 -2.41 13.16
C TYR A 196 12.80 -1.35 12.11
N HIS A 197 12.77 -1.73 10.83
CA HIS A 197 12.50 -0.82 9.73
C HIS A 197 11.04 -0.33 9.73
N PHE A 198 10.07 -1.18 10.03
CA PHE A 198 8.67 -0.76 10.15
C PHE A 198 8.44 0.17 11.36
N ARG A 199 9.08 -0.08 12.50
CA ARG A 199 9.02 0.84 13.64
C ARG A 199 9.61 2.20 13.29
N HIS A 200 10.71 2.21 12.53
CA HIS A 200 11.31 3.46 12.06
C HIS A 200 10.38 4.21 11.11
N ALA A 201 9.76 3.53 10.15
CA ALA A 201 8.73 4.13 9.29
C ALA A 201 7.56 4.71 10.09
N LEU A 202 7.08 3.99 11.13
CA LEU A 202 6.02 4.45 12.03
C LEU A 202 6.41 5.64 12.89
N SER A 203 7.68 5.77 13.30
CA SER A 203 8.16 6.96 14.02
C SER A 203 8.07 8.24 13.17
N ILE A 204 8.07 8.08 11.83
CA ILE A 204 7.94 9.17 10.88
C ILE A 204 6.46 9.41 10.54
N ASN A 205 5.76 8.35 10.09
CA ASN A 205 4.32 8.39 9.77
C ASN A 205 3.52 7.51 10.75
N SER A 206 3.16 8.09 11.88
CA SER A 206 2.46 7.40 12.98
C SER A 206 0.96 7.17 12.72
N ARG A 207 0.41 7.57 11.57
CA ARG A 207 -1.01 7.44 11.22
C ARG A 207 -1.29 6.46 10.08
N SER A 208 -0.27 5.75 9.61
CA SER A 208 -0.42 4.82 8.50
C SER A 208 -0.96 3.46 8.97
N SER A 209 -2.20 3.16 8.63
CA SER A 209 -2.82 1.83 8.83
C SER A 209 -1.97 0.71 8.20
N VAL A 210 -1.38 0.97 7.04
CA VAL A 210 -0.54 0.02 6.31
C VAL A 210 0.71 -0.33 7.11
N LEU A 211 1.40 0.65 7.70
CA LEU A 211 2.61 0.42 8.49
C LEU A 211 2.30 -0.38 9.76
N PHE A 212 1.19 -0.09 10.44
CA PHE A 212 0.75 -0.88 11.60
C PHE A 212 0.42 -2.32 11.21
N CYS A 213 -0.20 -2.52 10.04
CA CYS A 213 -0.50 -3.85 9.52
C CYS A 213 0.79 -4.65 9.30
N TYR A 214 1.76 -4.12 8.57
CA TYR A 214 3.03 -4.81 8.30
C TYR A 214 3.87 -5.03 9.56
N LEU A 215 3.84 -4.11 10.52
CA LEU A 215 4.46 -4.33 11.82
C LEU A 215 3.76 -5.46 12.58
N GLY A 216 2.43 -5.54 12.53
CA GLY A 216 1.65 -6.64 13.10
C GLY A 216 2.01 -7.99 12.48
N MET A 217 2.16 -8.04 11.15
CA MET A 217 2.62 -9.23 10.43
C MET A 217 4.02 -9.67 10.90
N ALA A 218 4.96 -8.71 11.05
CA ALA A 218 6.30 -9.01 11.53
C ALA A 218 6.29 -9.54 12.98
N GLN A 219 5.43 -8.99 13.87
CA GLN A 219 5.26 -9.49 15.23
C GLN A 219 4.67 -10.91 15.25
N HIS A 220 3.70 -11.18 14.38
CA HIS A 220 3.14 -12.54 14.25
C HIS A 220 4.20 -13.55 13.80
N ALA A 221 5.01 -13.21 12.80
CA ALA A 221 6.11 -14.06 12.35
C ALA A 221 7.16 -14.31 13.46
N LEU A 222 7.34 -13.36 14.38
CA LEU A 222 8.16 -13.50 15.60
C LEU A 222 7.47 -14.26 16.74
N ARG A 223 6.27 -14.82 16.51
CA ARG A 223 5.44 -15.52 17.52
C ARG A 223 4.99 -14.62 18.69
N ARG A 224 4.96 -13.30 18.49
CA ARG A 224 4.47 -12.32 19.47
C ARG A 224 3.02 -11.95 19.14
N ASN A 225 2.12 -12.94 19.22
CA ASN A 225 0.75 -12.82 18.72
C ASN A 225 -0.08 -11.76 19.47
N ALA A 226 0.13 -11.58 20.77
CA ALA A 226 -0.57 -10.56 21.55
C ALA A 226 -0.27 -9.14 21.03
N ASP A 227 1.00 -8.85 20.77
CA ASP A 227 1.44 -7.57 20.22
C ASP A 227 0.92 -7.40 18.76
N ALA A 228 0.95 -8.48 17.96
CA ALA A 228 0.41 -8.48 16.60
C ALA A 228 -1.08 -8.11 16.59
N LEU A 229 -1.91 -8.73 17.45
CA LEU A 229 -3.34 -8.43 17.52
C LEU A 229 -3.61 -6.98 17.90
N THR A 230 -2.84 -6.42 18.85
CA THR A 230 -3.00 -5.00 19.24
C THR A 230 -2.67 -4.05 18.10
N LEU A 231 -1.59 -4.32 17.35
CA LEU A 231 -1.16 -3.51 16.19
C LEU A 231 -2.16 -3.61 15.04
N LEU A 232 -2.64 -4.82 14.74
CA LEU A 232 -3.62 -5.06 13.68
C LEU A 232 -4.98 -4.43 14.02
N GLN A 233 -5.40 -4.48 15.29
CA GLN A 233 -6.59 -3.77 15.73
C GLN A 233 -6.43 -2.25 15.56
N HIS A 234 -5.28 -1.71 15.93
CA HIS A 234 -4.99 -0.28 15.73
C HIS A 234 -4.99 0.10 14.23
N ALA A 235 -4.45 -0.77 13.37
CA ALA A 235 -4.53 -0.58 11.92
C ALA A 235 -5.97 -0.50 11.42
N ILE A 236 -6.85 -1.38 11.92
CA ILE A 236 -8.29 -1.40 11.58
C ILE A 236 -9.01 -0.15 12.11
N ASP A 237 -8.65 0.33 13.30
CA ASP A 237 -9.25 1.53 13.89
C ASP A 237 -8.88 2.80 13.10
N LEU A 238 -7.65 2.86 12.56
CA LEU A 238 -7.19 3.94 11.67
C LEU A 238 -7.88 3.89 10.30
N ASP A 239 -8.03 2.71 9.72
CA ASP A 239 -8.71 2.51 8.45
C ASP A 239 -9.59 1.26 8.49
N LYS A 240 -10.87 1.46 8.73
CA LYS A 240 -11.89 0.39 8.78
C LYS A 240 -12.06 -0.37 7.46
N ARG A 241 -11.56 0.20 6.37
CA ARG A 241 -11.62 -0.41 5.03
C ARG A 241 -10.35 -1.17 4.64
N ASN A 242 -9.32 -1.20 5.48
CA ASN A 242 -8.09 -1.94 5.19
C ASN A 242 -8.37 -3.45 5.22
N PRO A 243 -8.46 -4.12 4.05
CA PRO A 243 -8.79 -5.55 4.01
C PRO A 243 -7.63 -6.40 4.50
N LEU A 244 -6.38 -5.96 4.26
CA LEU A 244 -5.18 -6.69 4.67
C LEU A 244 -5.09 -6.79 6.19
N ALA A 245 -5.32 -5.69 6.92
CA ALA A 245 -5.26 -5.70 8.39
C ALA A 245 -6.30 -6.64 9.02
N LYS A 246 -7.52 -6.71 8.45
CA LYS A 246 -8.55 -7.66 8.90
C LYS A 246 -8.18 -9.10 8.61
N TYR A 247 -7.65 -9.37 7.41
CA TYR A 247 -7.20 -10.70 7.02
C TYR A 247 -6.07 -11.19 7.93
N GLU A 248 -5.05 -10.37 8.15
CA GLU A 248 -3.92 -10.73 9.01
C GLU A 248 -4.35 -10.92 10.47
N LYS A 249 -5.28 -10.08 10.98
CA LYS A 249 -5.85 -10.28 12.31
C LYS A 249 -6.54 -11.64 12.42
N ALA A 250 -7.34 -12.02 11.44
CA ALA A 250 -7.99 -13.34 11.43
C ALA A 250 -6.97 -14.49 11.31
N SER A 251 -5.88 -14.30 10.57
CA SER A 251 -4.79 -15.28 10.50
C SER A 251 -4.09 -15.47 11.84
N VAL A 252 -3.83 -14.39 12.58
CA VAL A 252 -3.27 -14.48 13.94
C VAL A 252 -4.25 -15.16 14.91
N LEU A 253 -5.55 -14.81 14.85
CA LEU A 253 -6.58 -15.45 15.68
C LEU A 253 -6.69 -16.95 15.40
N LEU A 254 -6.57 -17.37 14.13
CA LEU A 254 -6.54 -18.79 13.75
C LEU A 254 -5.32 -19.50 14.35
N SER A 255 -4.16 -18.86 14.37
CA SER A 255 -2.94 -19.42 14.97
C SER A 255 -3.03 -19.54 16.51
N GLU A 256 -3.88 -18.72 17.14
CA GLU A 256 -4.20 -18.75 18.58
C GLU A 256 -5.38 -19.68 18.90
N GLU A 257 -5.90 -20.42 17.92
CA GLU A 257 -7.08 -21.30 18.03
C GLU A 257 -8.38 -20.59 18.44
N ARG A 258 -8.44 -19.27 18.29
CA ARG A 258 -9.62 -18.44 18.53
C ARG A 258 -10.53 -18.45 17.31
N LEU A 259 -11.05 -19.64 16.97
CA LEU A 259 -11.69 -19.94 15.68
C LEU A 259 -12.96 -19.11 15.44
N GLU A 260 -13.80 -18.92 16.45
CA GLU A 260 -15.06 -18.18 16.33
C GLU A 260 -14.80 -16.68 16.03
N GLU A 261 -13.81 -16.08 16.73
CA GLU A 261 -13.45 -14.69 16.51
C GLU A 261 -12.80 -14.49 15.14
N ALA A 262 -11.97 -15.44 14.68
CA ALA A 262 -11.37 -15.40 13.37
C ALA A 262 -12.45 -15.48 12.28
N LEU A 263 -13.43 -16.34 12.44
CA LEU A 263 -14.54 -16.49 11.50
C LEU A 263 -15.39 -15.21 11.40
N ASP A 264 -15.71 -14.59 12.53
CA ASP A 264 -16.48 -13.35 12.59
C ASP A 264 -15.78 -12.18 11.86
N GLU A 265 -14.45 -12.05 12.02
CA GLU A 265 -13.65 -11.04 11.28
C GLU A 265 -13.63 -11.32 9.77
N LEU A 266 -13.54 -12.59 9.36
CA LEU A 266 -13.50 -12.96 7.95
C LEU A 266 -14.87 -12.83 7.27
N GLU A 267 -15.97 -13.13 7.94
CA GLU A 267 -17.31 -12.90 7.40
C GLU A 267 -17.57 -11.41 7.17
N ARG A 268 -17.13 -10.54 8.09
CA ARG A 268 -17.16 -9.09 7.87
C ARG A 268 -16.25 -8.65 6.72
N LEU A 269 -15.10 -9.31 6.54
CA LEU A 269 -14.19 -9.01 5.44
C LEU A 269 -14.76 -9.44 4.09
N LYS A 270 -15.48 -10.56 4.03
CA LYS A 270 -16.16 -11.06 2.84
C LYS A 270 -17.18 -10.07 2.26
N GLU A 271 -17.84 -9.25 3.12
CA GLU A 271 -18.72 -8.19 2.66
C GLU A 271 -17.96 -7.05 1.95
N VAL A 272 -16.72 -6.77 2.39
CA VAL A 272 -15.88 -5.69 1.85
C VAL A 272 -15.08 -6.15 0.63
N ALA A 273 -14.63 -7.40 0.63
CA ALA A 273 -13.77 -8.00 -0.39
C ALA A 273 -14.33 -9.35 -0.91
N PRO A 274 -15.50 -9.34 -1.59
CA PRO A 274 -16.22 -10.59 -1.96
C PRO A 274 -15.53 -11.41 -3.06
N ARG A 275 -14.44 -10.94 -3.64
CA ARG A 275 -13.70 -11.62 -4.73
C ARG A 275 -12.28 -12.04 -4.33
N GLU A 276 -11.94 -11.97 -3.06
CA GLU A 276 -10.63 -12.38 -2.57
C GLU A 276 -10.62 -13.87 -2.20
N ALA A 277 -9.99 -14.69 -3.04
CA ALA A 277 -9.92 -16.15 -2.85
C ALA A 277 -9.27 -16.55 -1.51
N SER A 278 -8.27 -15.79 -1.05
CA SER A 278 -7.58 -16.02 0.22
C SER A 278 -8.51 -15.95 1.44
N VAL A 279 -9.54 -15.09 1.39
CA VAL A 279 -10.55 -14.98 2.46
C VAL A 279 -11.37 -16.27 2.55
N PHE A 280 -11.90 -16.77 1.43
CA PHE A 280 -12.65 -18.02 1.40
C PHE A 280 -11.79 -19.21 1.80
N PHE A 281 -10.54 -19.24 1.34
CA PHE A 281 -9.60 -20.28 1.74
C PHE A 281 -9.40 -20.32 3.26
N LEU A 282 -9.19 -19.16 3.90
CA LEU A 282 -9.00 -19.09 5.34
C LEU A 282 -10.27 -19.47 6.12
N ILE A 283 -11.47 -19.07 5.63
CA ILE A 283 -12.76 -19.50 6.19
C ILE A 283 -12.89 -21.03 6.11
N GLY A 284 -12.54 -21.62 4.95
CA GLY A 284 -12.56 -23.08 4.77
C GLY A 284 -11.62 -23.81 5.75
N ARG A 285 -10.43 -23.27 6.00
CA ARG A 285 -9.49 -23.80 7.02
C ARG A 285 -10.07 -23.75 8.44
N ILE A 286 -10.77 -22.68 8.78
CA ILE A 286 -11.44 -22.56 10.09
C ILE A 286 -12.57 -23.59 10.21
N HIS A 287 -13.43 -23.72 9.19
CA HIS A 287 -14.50 -24.73 9.20
C HIS A 287 -13.96 -26.16 9.29
N LYS A 288 -12.82 -26.45 8.64
CA LYS A 288 -12.14 -27.74 8.80
C LYS A 288 -11.76 -27.99 10.26
N LYS A 289 -11.12 -27.02 10.94
CA LYS A 289 -10.75 -27.12 12.37
C LYS A 289 -11.97 -27.22 13.30
N LEU A 290 -13.11 -26.64 12.92
CA LEU A 290 -14.38 -26.78 13.62
C LEU A 290 -15.09 -28.12 13.35
N GLY A 291 -14.55 -28.97 12.46
CA GLY A 291 -15.15 -30.23 12.08
C GLY A 291 -16.33 -30.10 11.11
N ALA A 292 -16.60 -28.91 10.56
CA ALA A 292 -17.66 -28.63 9.60
C ALA A 292 -17.15 -28.88 8.16
N ALA A 293 -16.97 -30.12 7.77
CA ALA A 293 -16.35 -30.51 6.52
C ALA A 293 -17.13 -30.01 5.27
N ASP A 294 -18.47 -30.01 5.33
CA ASP A 294 -19.32 -29.54 4.23
C ASP A 294 -19.15 -28.05 3.99
N ASP A 295 -19.12 -27.24 5.06
CA ASP A 295 -18.90 -25.80 4.99
C ASP A 295 -17.47 -25.47 4.53
N ALA A 296 -16.49 -26.25 4.98
CA ALA A 296 -15.10 -26.13 4.51
C ALA A 296 -15.00 -26.39 3.00
N MET A 297 -15.65 -27.45 2.49
CA MET A 297 -15.67 -27.79 1.06
C MET A 297 -16.30 -26.68 0.23
N VAL A 298 -17.42 -26.11 0.67
CA VAL A 298 -18.10 -24.99 -0.03
C VAL A 298 -17.15 -23.78 -0.15
N ASN A 299 -16.48 -23.42 0.93
CA ASN A 299 -15.57 -22.27 0.93
C ASN A 299 -14.31 -22.53 0.07
N PHE A 300 -13.71 -23.73 0.14
CA PHE A 300 -12.59 -24.08 -0.74
C PHE A 300 -12.96 -24.09 -2.22
N SER A 301 -14.15 -24.60 -2.56
CA SER A 301 -14.66 -24.57 -3.94
C SER A 301 -14.86 -23.14 -4.41
N THR A 302 -15.44 -22.28 -3.57
CA THR A 302 -15.61 -20.84 -3.88
C THR A 302 -14.26 -20.16 -4.10
N ALA A 303 -13.26 -20.48 -3.27
CA ALA A 303 -11.91 -19.94 -3.44
C ALA A 303 -11.30 -20.33 -4.80
N LEU A 304 -11.50 -21.58 -5.27
CA LEU A 304 -11.04 -22.03 -6.59
C LEU A 304 -11.78 -21.33 -7.74
N ASP A 305 -13.09 -21.13 -7.61
CA ASP A 305 -13.93 -20.48 -8.62
C ASP A 305 -13.52 -19.02 -8.86
N LEU A 306 -12.95 -18.36 -7.85
CA LEU A 306 -12.41 -17.00 -7.93
C LEU A 306 -11.08 -16.91 -8.70
N LYS A 307 -10.55 -18.05 -9.20
CA LYS A 307 -9.34 -18.15 -10.02
C LYS A 307 -8.11 -17.51 -9.33
N PRO A 308 -7.70 -18.02 -8.17
CA PRO A 308 -6.50 -17.56 -7.47
C PRO A 308 -5.22 -17.81 -8.30
N ALA A 309 -4.07 -17.29 -7.83
CA ALA A 309 -2.78 -17.57 -8.44
C ALA A 309 -2.47 -19.07 -8.44
N SER A 310 -1.65 -19.54 -9.38
CA SER A 310 -1.36 -20.98 -9.56
C SER A 310 -0.80 -21.65 -8.30
N ALA A 311 0.00 -20.95 -7.51
CA ALA A 311 0.51 -21.43 -6.22
C ALA A 311 -0.62 -21.69 -5.22
N ASP A 312 -1.57 -20.75 -5.11
CA ASP A 312 -2.71 -20.83 -4.20
C ASP A 312 -3.68 -21.96 -4.61
N VAL A 313 -3.83 -22.21 -5.92
CA VAL A 313 -4.64 -23.33 -6.43
C VAL A 313 -4.15 -24.67 -5.87
N ASN A 314 -2.84 -24.87 -5.83
CA ASN A 314 -2.26 -26.12 -5.32
C ASN A 314 -2.50 -26.27 -3.81
N LEU A 315 -2.35 -25.16 -3.06
CA LEU A 315 -2.63 -25.13 -1.60
C LEU A 315 -4.10 -25.46 -1.32
N ILE A 316 -5.03 -24.86 -2.08
CA ILE A 316 -6.48 -25.11 -1.90
C ILE A 316 -6.81 -26.57 -2.23
N LYS A 317 -6.28 -27.11 -3.34
CA LYS A 317 -6.49 -28.52 -3.71
C LYS A 317 -5.97 -29.48 -2.65
N SER A 318 -4.74 -29.24 -2.16
CA SER A 318 -4.18 -30.04 -1.06
C SER A 318 -5.05 -29.97 0.21
N ALA A 319 -5.61 -28.79 0.54
CA ALA A 319 -6.50 -28.64 1.68
C ALA A 319 -7.82 -29.43 1.49
N ILE A 320 -8.36 -29.49 0.27
CA ILE A 320 -9.54 -30.31 -0.06
C ILE A 320 -9.24 -31.80 0.07
N GLU A 321 -8.11 -32.26 -0.46
CA GLU A 321 -7.68 -33.67 -0.36
C GLU A 321 -7.51 -34.12 1.08
N LYS A 322 -6.97 -33.23 1.93
CA LYS A 322 -6.77 -33.46 3.37
C LYS A 322 -8.01 -33.20 4.22
N LEU A 323 -9.17 -32.86 3.61
CA LEU A 323 -10.36 -32.43 4.37
C LEU A 323 -10.89 -33.50 5.34
N HIS A 324 -10.74 -34.78 5.01
CA HIS A 324 -11.20 -35.91 5.81
C HIS A 324 -10.09 -36.61 6.59
N MET A 325 -8.86 -36.06 6.58
CA MET A 325 -7.74 -36.57 7.35
C MET A 325 -7.72 -35.94 8.74
N PRO A 326 -7.37 -36.67 9.81
CA PRO A 326 -7.16 -36.06 11.14
C PRO A 326 -6.00 -35.08 11.11
N ASP A 327 -6.05 -34.04 11.96
CA ASP A 327 -5.15 -32.87 12.01
C ASP A 327 -3.65 -33.18 12.33
N ASP A 328 -3.32 -34.44 12.67
CA ASP A 328 -1.95 -34.83 13.07
C ASP A 328 -0.86 -34.69 11.97
N SER A 329 -1.23 -34.24 10.77
CA SER A 329 -0.33 -34.14 9.62
C SER A 329 0.00 -32.69 9.18
N GLU A 330 -0.42 -31.67 9.94
CA GLU A 330 -0.25 -30.25 9.53
C GLU A 330 1.03 -29.56 10.07
N GLU A 331 1.91 -30.26 10.81
CA GLU A 331 3.14 -29.66 11.37
C GLU A 331 4.28 -29.39 10.35
N GLU A 332 4.15 -29.82 9.08
CA GLU A 332 5.25 -29.73 8.10
C GLU A 332 5.12 -28.62 7.05
N ASP A 333 4.03 -27.83 6.99
CA ASP A 333 3.80 -26.83 5.91
C ASP A 333 3.59 -25.38 6.44
N LEU A 334 4.50 -24.90 7.32
CA LEU A 334 4.57 -23.47 7.71
C LEU A 334 5.88 -22.83 7.29
#